data_2366eb86401ed079b4acba474fdcbc2b
#
_entry.id   2366eb86401ed079b4acba474fdcbc2b
#
_cell.length_a   1.000
_cell.length_b   1.000
_cell.length_c   1.000
_cell.angle_alpha   90.00
_cell.angle_beta   90.00
_cell.angle_gamma   90.00
#
_symmetry.space_group_name_H-M   'P 1'
#
loop_
_entity.id
_entity.type
_entity.pdbx_description
1 polymer ?
#
loop_
_entity_poly.entity_id
_entity_poly.type
_entity_poly.pdbx_seq_one_letter_code
_entity_poly.pdbx_strand_id
1 'polypeptide(L)'
;MARKIAVTTLNATTIDILNTIRANASSEYRDLVPEIKDVKDIPSVGDVLYGYPALANQFINALVNRIALVKVKSATFNNAYAELKKGYLEFGETVEEVFVSIAKAREFSVEKAEKREFKRTLPDVRTAFHAMNWKVQYPITIQQNDLRQAFQSADGVQGLIAKIVDSVYTAAEYDEYLLFKYLMIKAITKGKMHPVSIGSGNMNESAVQFRAMSNQLTFMGKTFNASGVTTTTPKKDQYIFMDSTFNAQYDVNVLASAFNMDKADFTGKLKLIDSWTEFDNDRFDEIREECDMIEEVTAEELALMKDVKAVLIDEEWFQVYDNLSTMTETHVSSGMYWNYFYNVWKTVSSSPFSNAIVFVAESANVALPTTLTAKVTDKSVSDMATVLTIEMDNTVALTGGNVNFVQTQGATEGGVAIHKYGAVMIPNGNETGVTLEATVGGATYKATTAINADTEVETAITFNKA
;
A
#
# COMPACT_ATOMS: atom_id res chain seq x y z
N MET A 1 -6.89 -35.89 19.83
CA MET A 1 -7.25 -34.49 19.50
C MET A 1 -8.76 -34.38 19.48
N ALA A 2 -9.34 -33.58 20.37
CA ALA A 2 -10.78 -33.34 20.38
C ALA A 2 -11.16 -32.59 19.10
N ARG A 3 -12.18 -33.07 18.39
CA ARG A 3 -12.68 -32.47 17.14
C ARG A 3 -13.27 -31.08 17.47
N LYS A 4 -12.70 -30.02 16.94
CA LYS A 4 -13.27 -28.68 17.11
C LYS A 4 -14.65 -28.61 16.46
N ILE A 5 -15.67 -28.27 17.24
CA ILE A 5 -17.03 -28.07 16.75
C ILE A 5 -17.12 -26.61 16.24
N ALA A 6 -17.41 -26.44 14.95
CA ALA A 6 -17.60 -25.12 14.35
C ALA A 6 -19.07 -24.70 14.43
N VAL A 7 -19.33 -23.42 14.67
CA VAL A 7 -20.67 -22.83 14.49
C VAL A 7 -20.91 -22.69 13.01
N THR A 8 -21.79 -23.49 12.45
CA THR A 8 -22.04 -23.58 10.99
C THR A 8 -23.24 -22.75 10.51
N THR A 9 -24.02 -22.17 11.42
CA THR A 9 -25.22 -21.41 11.08
C THR A 9 -24.98 -19.90 11.20
N LEU A 10 -25.39 -19.15 10.18
CA LEU A 10 -25.33 -17.68 10.14
C LEU A 10 -26.20 -17.00 11.22
N ASN A 11 -27.14 -17.72 11.83
CA ASN A 11 -28.07 -17.27 12.86
C ASN A 11 -27.84 -18.02 14.18
N ALA A 12 -26.60 -18.22 14.58
CA ALA A 12 -26.29 -18.87 15.85
C ALA A 12 -26.87 -18.07 17.02
N THR A 13 -27.63 -18.73 17.87
CA THR A 13 -28.15 -18.12 19.09
C THR A 13 -27.05 -17.93 20.12
N THR A 14 -27.28 -17.07 21.14
CA THR A 14 -26.35 -16.93 22.27
C THR A 14 -26.04 -18.26 22.93
N ILE A 15 -27.04 -19.14 23.05
CA ILE A 15 -26.90 -20.50 23.59
C ILE A 15 -25.91 -21.33 22.76
N ASP A 16 -26.04 -21.29 21.42
CA ASP A 16 -25.13 -22.03 20.51
C ASP A 16 -23.71 -21.52 20.62
N ILE A 17 -23.51 -20.20 20.74
CA ILE A 17 -22.21 -19.57 20.93
C ILE A 17 -21.57 -20.06 22.24
N LEU A 18 -22.27 -19.94 23.35
CA LEU A 18 -21.77 -20.29 24.68
C LEU A 18 -21.47 -21.80 24.80
N ASN A 19 -22.34 -22.66 24.30
CA ASN A 19 -22.10 -24.10 24.29
C ASN A 19 -20.95 -24.52 23.36
N THR A 20 -20.76 -23.79 22.27
CA THR A 20 -19.64 -24.03 21.36
C THR A 20 -18.31 -23.58 21.97
N ILE A 21 -18.28 -22.45 22.68
CA ILE A 21 -17.11 -22.03 23.48
C ILE A 21 -16.78 -23.10 24.51
N ARG A 22 -17.78 -23.54 25.26
CA ARG A 22 -17.63 -24.61 26.26
C ARG A 22 -17.05 -25.90 25.64
N ALA A 23 -17.55 -26.36 24.51
CA ALA A 23 -17.09 -27.57 23.84
C ALA A 23 -15.63 -27.53 23.39
N ASN A 24 -15.11 -26.35 23.11
CA ASN A 24 -13.73 -26.14 22.65
C ASN A 24 -12.77 -25.61 23.72
N ALA A 25 -13.26 -25.32 24.92
CA ALA A 25 -12.48 -24.88 26.06
C ALA A 25 -11.72 -26.03 26.75
N SER A 26 -10.89 -25.71 27.74
CA SER A 26 -10.15 -26.66 28.53
C SER A 26 -11.09 -27.64 29.31
N SER A 27 -10.55 -28.74 29.80
CA SER A 27 -11.31 -29.66 30.65
C SER A 27 -11.82 -28.96 31.92
N GLU A 28 -10.99 -28.14 32.54
CA GLU A 28 -11.34 -27.35 33.72
C GLU A 28 -12.52 -26.40 33.46
N TYR A 29 -12.52 -25.72 32.31
CA TYR A 29 -13.65 -24.88 31.93
C TYR A 29 -14.95 -25.68 31.74
N ARG A 30 -14.88 -26.85 31.11
CA ARG A 30 -16.06 -27.72 30.90
C ARG A 30 -16.63 -28.30 32.17
N ASP A 31 -15.79 -28.53 33.16
CA ASP A 31 -16.21 -29.12 34.45
C ASP A 31 -16.91 -28.07 35.35
N LEU A 32 -16.48 -26.80 35.25
CA LEU A 32 -16.98 -25.70 36.07
C LEU A 32 -18.14 -24.94 35.44
N VAL A 33 -18.15 -24.81 34.12
CA VAL A 33 -19.20 -24.08 33.37
C VAL A 33 -20.26 -25.04 32.87
N PRO A 34 -21.53 -24.91 33.31
CA PRO A 34 -22.62 -25.80 32.90
C PRO A 34 -22.97 -25.68 31.44
N GLU A 35 -23.55 -26.73 30.87
CA GLU A 35 -24.14 -26.68 29.52
C GLU A 35 -25.46 -25.92 29.55
N ILE A 36 -25.64 -24.98 28.65
CA ILE A 36 -26.83 -24.13 28.60
C ILE A 36 -27.88 -24.77 27.70
N LYS A 37 -29.08 -24.98 28.26
CA LYS A 37 -30.22 -25.52 27.53
C LYS A 37 -31.31 -24.48 27.29
N ASP A 38 -31.43 -23.52 28.19
CA ASP A 38 -32.43 -22.45 28.12
C ASP A 38 -31.75 -21.09 28.35
N VAL A 39 -32.38 -20.01 27.85
CA VAL A 39 -31.94 -18.61 28.07
C VAL A 39 -31.82 -18.28 29.56
N LYS A 40 -32.65 -18.91 30.38
CA LYS A 40 -32.64 -18.75 31.86
C LYS A 40 -31.35 -19.23 32.51
N ASP A 41 -30.59 -20.09 31.86
CA ASP A 41 -29.34 -20.65 32.39
C ASP A 41 -28.13 -19.71 32.15
N ILE A 42 -28.28 -18.70 31.29
CA ILE A 42 -27.19 -17.77 30.93
C ILE A 42 -26.62 -17.06 32.16
N PRO A 43 -27.41 -16.52 33.10
CA PRO A 43 -26.88 -15.86 34.28
C PRO A 43 -25.99 -16.78 35.16
N SER A 44 -26.31 -18.07 35.23
CA SER A 44 -25.52 -19.04 36.03
C SER A 44 -24.10 -19.24 35.46
N VAL A 45 -23.93 -19.16 34.13
CA VAL A 45 -22.62 -19.16 33.48
C VAL A 45 -21.88 -17.88 33.82
N GLY A 46 -22.56 -16.74 33.79
CA GLY A 46 -21.98 -15.45 34.17
C GLY A 46 -21.47 -15.46 35.62
N ASP A 47 -22.21 -16.03 36.55
CA ASP A 47 -21.79 -16.12 37.94
C ASP A 47 -20.53 -16.99 38.14
N VAL A 48 -20.40 -18.09 37.40
CA VAL A 48 -19.19 -18.94 37.42
C VAL A 48 -18.01 -18.18 36.84
N LEU A 49 -18.16 -17.54 35.65
CA LEU A 49 -17.10 -16.79 35.01
C LEU A 49 -16.64 -15.58 35.84
N TYR A 50 -17.60 -14.95 36.54
CA TYR A 50 -17.30 -13.82 37.43
C TYR A 50 -16.47 -14.25 38.65
N GLY A 51 -16.73 -15.45 39.18
CA GLY A 51 -16.02 -15.99 40.34
C GLY A 51 -14.59 -16.45 40.04
N TYR A 52 -14.26 -16.72 38.77
CA TYR A 52 -12.98 -17.31 38.37
C TYR A 52 -12.34 -16.54 37.20
N PRO A 53 -11.44 -15.58 37.49
CA PRO A 53 -10.81 -14.75 36.44
C PRO A 53 -10.13 -15.56 35.33
N ALA A 54 -9.54 -16.72 35.66
CA ALA A 54 -8.90 -17.59 34.65
C ALA A 54 -9.91 -18.17 33.66
N LEU A 55 -11.13 -18.50 34.10
CA LEU A 55 -12.21 -18.99 33.24
C LEU A 55 -12.79 -17.85 32.39
N ALA A 56 -12.89 -16.64 32.96
CA ALA A 56 -13.30 -15.44 32.22
C ALA A 56 -12.33 -15.13 31.09
N ASN A 57 -11.03 -15.21 31.32
CA ASN A 57 -10.01 -15.04 30.27
C ASN A 57 -10.14 -16.11 29.18
N GLN A 58 -10.30 -17.38 29.54
CA GLN A 58 -10.51 -18.46 28.56
C GLN A 58 -11.77 -18.22 27.72
N PHE A 59 -12.84 -17.74 28.34
CA PHE A 59 -14.09 -17.40 27.68
C PHE A 59 -13.88 -16.29 26.66
N ILE A 60 -13.27 -15.16 27.05
CA ILE A 60 -13.09 -14.01 26.20
C ILE A 60 -12.13 -14.35 25.05
N ASN A 61 -11.03 -15.06 25.32
CA ASN A 61 -10.13 -15.54 24.26
C ASN A 61 -10.84 -16.46 23.26
N ALA A 62 -11.63 -17.41 23.74
CA ALA A 62 -12.39 -18.28 22.85
C ALA A 62 -13.44 -17.51 22.06
N LEU A 63 -14.05 -16.50 22.67
CA LEU A 63 -15.02 -15.61 22.04
C LEU A 63 -14.35 -14.79 20.93
N VAL A 64 -13.27 -14.08 21.23
CA VAL A 64 -12.54 -13.24 20.27
C VAL A 64 -12.00 -14.07 19.11
N ASN A 65 -11.36 -15.21 19.37
CA ASN A 65 -10.84 -16.09 18.31
C ASN A 65 -11.94 -16.65 17.39
N ARG A 66 -13.14 -16.87 17.92
CA ARG A 66 -14.29 -17.33 17.12
C ARG A 66 -14.94 -16.22 16.33
N ILE A 67 -15.01 -15.06 16.92
CA ILE A 67 -15.51 -13.87 16.24
C ILE A 67 -14.63 -13.54 15.04
N ALA A 68 -13.31 -13.64 15.15
CA ALA A 68 -12.42 -13.47 14.00
C ALA A 68 -12.76 -14.40 12.84
N LEU A 69 -13.15 -15.65 13.13
CA LEU A 69 -13.55 -16.62 12.09
C LEU A 69 -14.96 -16.38 11.51
N VAL A 70 -15.88 -15.85 12.31
CA VAL A 70 -17.27 -15.59 11.86
C VAL A 70 -17.38 -14.24 11.19
N LYS A 71 -16.62 -13.24 11.61
CA LYS A 71 -16.78 -11.86 11.20
C LYS A 71 -16.00 -11.43 9.97
N VAL A 72 -15.11 -12.20 9.45
CA VAL A 72 -14.67 -12.02 8.05
C VAL A 72 -15.87 -11.92 7.07
N LYS A 73 -17.07 -12.34 7.51
CA LYS A 73 -18.31 -12.27 6.75
C LYS A 73 -19.34 -11.20 7.17
N SER A 74 -19.16 -10.51 8.31
CA SER A 74 -20.13 -9.55 8.84
C SER A 74 -19.55 -8.22 9.30
N ALA A 75 -18.33 -7.89 8.88
CA ALA A 75 -17.76 -6.58 9.14
C ALA A 75 -18.61 -5.47 8.56
N THR A 76 -18.82 -4.41 9.30
CA THR A 76 -19.58 -3.21 8.89
C THR A 76 -18.86 -2.51 7.73
N PHE A 77 -17.54 -2.59 7.70
CA PHE A 77 -16.69 -2.18 6.58
C PHE A 77 -15.87 -3.39 6.11
N ASN A 78 -15.85 -3.63 4.82
CA ASN A 78 -15.03 -4.66 4.19
C ASN A 78 -14.15 -3.98 3.14
N ASN A 79 -12.84 -4.17 3.23
CA ASN A 79 -11.90 -3.60 2.29
C ASN A 79 -12.08 -4.22 0.89
N ALA A 80 -12.60 -3.43 -0.05
CA ALA A 80 -12.80 -3.86 -1.44
C ALA A 80 -11.49 -4.19 -2.17
N TYR A 81 -10.34 -3.79 -1.62
CA TYR A 81 -9.02 -3.99 -2.21
C TYR A 81 -8.27 -5.19 -1.61
N ALA A 82 -8.88 -5.91 -0.66
CA ALA A 82 -8.26 -7.06 0.00
C ALA A 82 -7.81 -8.16 -0.98
N GLU A 83 -8.47 -8.30 -2.13
CA GLU A 83 -8.09 -9.26 -3.18
C GLU A 83 -6.74 -8.94 -3.86
N LEU A 84 -6.25 -7.68 -3.74
CA LEU A 84 -4.97 -7.24 -4.30
C LEU A 84 -3.79 -7.51 -3.37
N LYS A 85 -4.05 -8.05 -2.18
CA LYS A 85 -2.98 -8.51 -1.27
C LYS A 85 -2.31 -9.75 -1.84
N LYS A 86 -0.99 -9.83 -1.67
CA LYS A 86 -0.17 -10.92 -2.20
C LYS A 86 -0.10 -12.15 -1.29
N GLY A 87 -0.60 -12.05 -0.07
CA GLY A 87 -0.66 -13.15 0.87
C GLY A 87 0.03 -12.88 2.20
N TYR A 88 0.45 -13.96 2.86
CA TYR A 88 1.05 -13.90 4.18
C TYR A 88 2.56 -14.16 4.10
N LEU A 89 3.35 -13.33 4.79
CA LEU A 89 4.80 -13.50 4.99
C LEU A 89 5.07 -13.77 6.47
N GLU A 90 5.97 -14.70 6.77
CA GLU A 90 6.42 -14.90 8.12
C GLU A 90 7.15 -13.66 8.68
N PHE A 91 7.16 -13.55 10.02
CA PHE A 91 7.77 -12.42 10.69
C PHE A 91 9.27 -12.29 10.36
N GLY A 92 9.68 -11.10 9.93
CA GLY A 92 11.07 -10.81 9.59
C GLY A 92 11.47 -11.13 8.14
N GLU A 93 10.58 -11.70 7.34
CA GLU A 93 10.82 -11.92 5.92
C GLU A 93 10.74 -10.61 5.12
N THR A 94 11.61 -10.49 4.15
CA THR A 94 11.59 -9.44 3.13
C THR A 94 11.39 -10.06 1.77
N VAL A 95 10.62 -9.39 0.90
CA VAL A 95 10.43 -9.83 -0.48
C VAL A 95 11.43 -9.11 -1.35
N GLU A 96 12.22 -9.88 -2.10
CA GLU A 96 13.07 -9.35 -3.15
C GLU A 96 12.37 -9.54 -4.50
N GLU A 97 12.05 -8.43 -5.15
CA GLU A 97 11.52 -8.40 -6.51
C GLU A 97 12.68 -8.21 -7.49
N VAL A 98 12.90 -9.19 -8.38
CA VAL A 98 14.01 -9.18 -9.32
C VAL A 98 13.46 -9.05 -10.75
N PHE A 99 13.89 -8.01 -11.44
CA PHE A 99 13.60 -7.79 -12.85
C PHE A 99 14.84 -8.04 -13.71
N VAL A 100 14.69 -8.89 -14.73
CA VAL A 100 15.76 -9.19 -15.70
C VAL A 100 15.34 -8.64 -17.07
N SER A 101 16.12 -7.68 -17.58
CA SER A 101 15.85 -7.07 -18.89
C SER A 101 16.01 -8.08 -20.03
N ILE A 102 15.19 -7.91 -21.08
CA ILE A 102 15.27 -8.75 -22.28
C ILE A 102 16.63 -8.64 -22.98
N ALA A 103 17.14 -9.77 -23.45
CA ALA A 103 18.40 -9.84 -24.18
C ALA A 103 18.34 -9.07 -25.50
N LYS A 104 19.42 -8.37 -25.84
CA LYS A 104 19.54 -7.65 -27.10
C LYS A 104 20.07 -8.59 -28.18
N ALA A 105 19.38 -8.66 -29.31
CA ALA A 105 19.84 -9.38 -30.49
C ALA A 105 21.11 -8.70 -31.08
N ARG A 106 21.94 -9.50 -31.69
CA ARG A 106 23.13 -9.04 -32.43
C ARG A 106 23.11 -9.64 -33.81
N GLU A 107 23.65 -8.88 -34.77
CA GLU A 107 23.89 -9.40 -36.10
C GLU A 107 24.87 -10.57 -36.04
N PHE A 108 24.54 -11.68 -36.72
CA PHE A 108 25.44 -12.82 -36.86
C PHE A 108 26.29 -12.63 -38.12
N SER A 109 27.62 -12.68 -37.96
CA SER A 109 28.56 -12.93 -39.04
C SER A 109 29.74 -13.71 -38.45
N VAL A 110 30.35 -14.60 -39.25
CA VAL A 110 31.45 -15.46 -38.77
C VAL A 110 32.59 -14.66 -38.20
N GLU A 111 33.08 -13.63 -38.91
CA GLU A 111 34.17 -12.75 -38.42
C GLU A 111 33.83 -12.00 -37.14
N LYS A 112 32.57 -11.56 -36.99
CA LYS A 112 32.12 -10.87 -35.77
C LYS A 112 31.90 -11.86 -34.62
N ALA A 113 31.51 -13.09 -34.91
CA ALA A 113 31.33 -14.15 -33.93
C ALA A 113 32.66 -14.54 -33.29
N GLU A 114 33.68 -14.80 -34.11
CA GLU A 114 35.04 -15.16 -33.67
C GLU A 114 35.65 -14.06 -32.78
N LYS A 115 35.51 -12.77 -33.15
CA LYS A 115 35.97 -11.63 -32.34
C LYS A 115 35.22 -11.44 -31.02
N ARG A 116 34.04 -12.04 -30.89
CA ARG A 116 33.14 -11.87 -29.73
C ARG A 116 33.07 -13.13 -28.85
N GLU A 117 33.74 -14.22 -29.21
CA GLU A 117 33.62 -15.51 -28.51
C GLU A 117 33.86 -15.38 -27.01
N PHE A 118 34.85 -14.58 -26.60
CA PHE A 118 35.17 -14.36 -25.20
C PHE A 118 34.58 -13.07 -24.61
N LYS A 119 33.71 -12.38 -25.34
CA LYS A 119 33.07 -11.15 -24.86
C LYS A 119 31.91 -11.46 -23.94
N ARG A 120 32.06 -11.12 -22.67
CA ARG A 120 30.98 -11.23 -21.67
C ARG A 120 29.86 -10.26 -22.01
N THR A 121 28.62 -10.74 -21.97
CA THR A 121 27.41 -9.94 -22.06
C THR A 121 26.61 -10.22 -20.82
N LEU A 122 26.67 -9.29 -19.85
CA LEU A 122 25.94 -9.42 -18.61
C LEU A 122 24.47 -9.01 -18.84
N PRO A 123 23.50 -9.71 -18.25
CA PRO A 123 22.13 -9.26 -18.24
C PRO A 123 22.01 -7.98 -17.38
N ASP A 124 21.09 -7.10 -17.74
CA ASP A 124 20.68 -5.98 -16.90
C ASP A 124 19.64 -6.50 -15.91
N VAL A 125 20.05 -6.62 -14.65
CA VAL A 125 19.23 -7.12 -13.55
C VAL A 125 19.01 -5.98 -12.58
N ARG A 126 17.76 -5.78 -12.19
CA ARG A 126 17.34 -4.77 -11.22
C ARG A 126 16.57 -5.43 -10.12
N THR A 127 16.78 -4.95 -8.90
CA THR A 127 16.12 -5.51 -7.71
C THR A 127 15.42 -4.41 -6.93
N ALA A 128 14.30 -4.77 -6.33
CA ALA A 128 13.60 -3.96 -5.35
C ALA A 128 13.32 -4.81 -4.11
N PHE A 129 13.43 -4.22 -2.94
CA PHE A 129 13.19 -4.91 -1.68
C PHE A 129 11.95 -4.34 -1.01
N HIS A 130 11.07 -5.22 -0.55
CA HIS A 130 9.86 -4.88 0.18
C HIS A 130 9.99 -5.42 1.60
N ALA A 131 10.16 -4.52 2.56
CA ALA A 131 10.31 -4.85 3.97
C ALA A 131 9.06 -4.47 4.76
N MET A 132 8.87 -5.11 5.91
CA MET A 132 7.78 -4.82 6.81
C MET A 132 7.91 -3.40 7.36
N ASN A 133 6.91 -2.56 7.09
CA ASN A 133 6.91 -1.15 7.41
C ASN A 133 5.64 -0.67 8.15
N TRP A 134 4.64 -1.51 8.32
CA TRP A 134 3.43 -1.20 9.04
C TRP A 134 3.32 -2.08 10.27
N LYS A 135 3.38 -1.48 11.48
CA LYS A 135 3.27 -2.19 12.76
C LYS A 135 2.33 -1.41 13.65
N VAL A 136 1.09 -1.85 13.76
CA VAL A 136 0.07 -1.17 14.54
C VAL A 136 -0.58 -2.10 15.56
N GLN A 137 -1.08 -1.52 16.61
CA GLN A 137 -1.78 -2.20 17.68
C GLN A 137 -3.10 -1.48 17.96
N TYR A 138 -4.19 -2.23 17.96
CA TYR A 138 -5.52 -1.72 18.31
C TYR A 138 -5.88 -2.16 19.72
N PRO A 139 -5.88 -1.25 20.71
CA PRO A 139 -6.23 -1.58 22.08
C PRO A 139 -7.74 -1.61 22.30
N ILE A 140 -8.20 -2.57 23.09
CA ILE A 140 -9.56 -2.63 23.62
C ILE A 140 -9.52 -2.95 25.10
N THR A 141 -10.31 -2.25 25.89
CA THR A 141 -10.50 -2.54 27.32
C THR A 141 -11.91 -3.06 27.56
N ILE A 142 -11.98 -4.19 28.26
CA ILE A 142 -13.24 -4.78 28.73
C ILE A 142 -13.26 -4.73 30.26
N GLN A 143 -14.19 -3.98 30.80
CA GLN A 143 -14.36 -3.90 32.26
C GLN A 143 -15.13 -5.12 32.77
N GLN A 144 -14.82 -5.56 33.98
CA GLN A 144 -15.50 -6.69 34.64
C GLN A 144 -17.02 -6.45 34.79
N ASN A 145 -17.42 -5.20 34.97
CA ASN A 145 -18.83 -4.83 35.03
C ASN A 145 -19.54 -4.99 33.70
N ASP A 146 -18.87 -4.70 32.58
CA ASP A 146 -19.43 -4.87 31.22
C ASP A 146 -19.66 -6.35 30.94
N LEU A 147 -18.71 -7.20 31.34
CA LEU A 147 -18.84 -8.64 31.23
C LEU A 147 -20.02 -9.17 32.05
N ARG A 148 -20.16 -8.68 33.30
CA ARG A 148 -21.28 -9.05 34.17
C ARG A 148 -22.63 -8.62 33.62
N GLN A 149 -22.72 -7.41 33.06
CA GLN A 149 -23.92 -6.89 32.42
C GLN A 149 -24.29 -7.73 31.19
N ALA A 150 -23.30 -8.13 30.39
CA ALA A 150 -23.53 -8.94 29.20
C ALA A 150 -24.22 -10.31 29.53
N PHE A 151 -23.90 -10.91 30.67
CA PHE A 151 -24.50 -12.16 31.07
C PHE A 151 -25.88 -12.03 31.77
N GLN A 152 -26.38 -10.81 31.95
CA GLN A 152 -27.74 -10.61 32.49
C GLN A 152 -28.84 -10.84 31.43
N SER A 153 -28.53 -10.77 30.14
CA SER A 153 -29.48 -11.02 29.07
C SER A 153 -28.84 -11.71 27.87
N ALA A 154 -29.65 -12.41 27.08
CA ALA A 154 -29.18 -13.07 25.86
C ALA A 154 -28.63 -12.07 24.83
N ASP A 155 -29.26 -10.90 24.72
CA ASP A 155 -28.85 -9.83 23.79
C ASP A 155 -27.56 -9.14 24.26
N GLY A 156 -27.28 -9.15 25.58
CA GLY A 156 -26.08 -8.54 26.14
C GLY A 156 -24.79 -9.21 25.68
N VAL A 157 -24.78 -10.55 25.56
CA VAL A 157 -23.62 -11.28 25.05
C VAL A 157 -23.37 -10.94 23.58
N GLN A 158 -24.43 -10.86 22.76
CA GLN A 158 -24.30 -10.44 21.37
C GLN A 158 -23.82 -8.99 21.26
N GLY A 159 -24.31 -8.09 22.11
CA GLY A 159 -23.86 -6.70 22.18
C GLY A 159 -22.39 -6.56 22.55
N LEU A 160 -21.88 -7.37 23.51
CA LEU A 160 -20.46 -7.40 23.85
C LEU A 160 -19.61 -7.87 22.66
N ILE A 161 -20.03 -8.94 21.99
CA ILE A 161 -19.39 -9.46 20.80
C ILE A 161 -19.32 -8.39 19.72
N ALA A 162 -20.45 -7.74 19.40
CA ALA A 162 -20.50 -6.69 18.38
C ALA A 162 -19.55 -5.54 18.71
N LYS A 163 -19.54 -5.07 19.96
CA LYS A 163 -18.67 -3.97 20.42
C LYS A 163 -17.18 -4.28 20.23
N ILE A 164 -16.74 -5.47 20.61
CA ILE A 164 -15.34 -5.89 20.46
C ILE A 164 -14.97 -5.94 18.97
N VAL A 165 -15.83 -6.53 18.20
CA VAL A 165 -15.58 -6.77 16.78
C VAL A 165 -15.61 -5.48 15.98
N ASP A 166 -16.64 -4.65 16.16
CA ASP A 166 -16.83 -3.44 15.37
C ASP A 166 -15.71 -2.43 15.61
N SER A 167 -15.18 -2.37 16.84
CA SER A 167 -14.12 -1.42 17.14
C SER A 167 -12.75 -1.80 16.60
N VAL A 168 -12.43 -3.10 16.52
CA VAL A 168 -11.06 -3.56 16.21
C VAL A 168 -10.93 -3.97 14.75
N TYR A 169 -11.76 -4.90 14.30
CA TYR A 169 -11.63 -5.43 12.95
C TYR A 169 -12.03 -4.43 11.87
N THR A 170 -13.11 -3.67 12.13
CA THR A 170 -13.52 -2.60 11.21
C THR A 170 -12.46 -1.50 11.13
N ALA A 171 -11.80 -1.19 12.26
CA ALA A 171 -10.68 -0.25 12.28
C ALA A 171 -9.51 -0.75 11.42
N ALA A 172 -9.11 -2.02 11.60
CA ALA A 172 -8.01 -2.60 10.83
C ALA A 172 -8.31 -2.69 9.32
N GLU A 173 -9.55 -3.05 8.94
CA GLU A 173 -10.00 -3.08 7.54
C GLU A 173 -10.03 -1.68 6.91
N TYR A 174 -10.48 -0.68 7.66
CA TYR A 174 -10.51 0.70 7.20
C TYR A 174 -9.11 1.28 7.03
N ASP A 175 -8.21 1.03 7.99
CA ASP A 175 -6.82 1.46 7.87
C ASP A 175 -6.12 0.79 6.69
N GLU A 176 -6.41 -0.49 6.42
CA GLU A 176 -5.89 -1.18 5.22
C GLU A 176 -6.40 -0.52 3.93
N TYR A 177 -7.68 -0.16 3.85
CA TYR A 177 -8.23 0.60 2.73
C TYR A 177 -7.50 1.94 2.54
N LEU A 178 -7.26 2.68 3.64
CA LEU A 178 -6.52 3.94 3.60
C LEU A 178 -5.08 3.75 3.14
N LEU A 179 -4.42 2.65 3.49
CA LEU A 179 -3.06 2.35 3.03
C LEU A 179 -3.00 2.15 1.50
N PHE A 180 -3.95 1.44 0.90
CA PHE A 180 -4.02 1.32 -0.55
C PHE A 180 -4.22 2.68 -1.22
N LYS A 181 -5.12 3.50 -0.68
CA LYS A 181 -5.36 4.86 -1.16
C LYS A 181 -4.11 5.73 -1.02
N TYR A 182 -3.42 5.66 0.13
CA TYR A 182 -2.16 6.34 0.41
C TYR A 182 -1.07 6.01 -0.62
N LEU A 183 -0.87 4.72 -0.90
CA LEU A 183 0.11 4.29 -1.90
C LEU A 183 -0.15 4.91 -3.28
N MET A 184 -1.42 4.93 -3.71
CA MET A 184 -1.79 5.53 -4.99
C MET A 184 -1.57 7.04 -4.98
N ILE A 185 -2.02 7.77 -3.95
CA ILE A 185 -1.84 9.22 -3.85
C ILE A 185 -0.35 9.57 -3.88
N LYS A 186 0.46 8.93 -3.03
CA LYS A 186 1.90 9.20 -2.99
C LYS A 186 2.62 8.83 -4.29
N ALA A 187 2.21 7.77 -4.97
CA ALA A 187 2.79 7.41 -6.26
C ALA A 187 2.45 8.43 -7.35
N ILE A 188 1.23 8.97 -7.35
CA ILE A 188 0.82 9.99 -8.31
C ILE A 188 1.55 11.30 -8.03
N THR A 189 1.55 11.77 -6.78
CA THR A 189 2.15 13.05 -6.41
C THR A 189 3.67 13.06 -6.53
N LYS A 190 4.32 11.91 -6.32
CA LYS A 190 5.76 11.72 -6.58
C LYS A 190 6.08 11.41 -8.06
N GLY A 191 5.11 11.48 -8.97
CA GLY A 191 5.31 11.29 -10.41
C GLY A 191 5.70 9.86 -10.83
N LYS A 192 5.38 8.85 -10.01
CA LYS A 192 5.70 7.43 -10.29
C LYS A 192 4.71 6.74 -11.23
N MET A 193 3.58 7.38 -11.51
CA MET A 193 2.59 6.91 -12.48
C MET A 193 2.61 7.77 -13.73
N HIS A 194 2.41 7.14 -14.89
CA HIS A 194 2.39 7.86 -16.17
C HIS A 194 1.07 8.62 -16.35
N PRO A 195 1.08 9.96 -16.48
CA PRO A 195 -0.13 10.75 -16.64
C PRO A 195 -0.65 10.74 -18.09
N VAL A 196 -1.95 10.57 -18.25
CA VAL A 196 -2.65 10.59 -19.54
C VAL A 196 -3.87 11.51 -19.46
N SER A 197 -3.97 12.49 -20.33
CA SER A 197 -5.16 13.36 -20.42
C SER A 197 -6.34 12.62 -21.06
N ILE A 198 -7.51 12.72 -20.43
CA ILE A 198 -8.77 12.17 -20.94
C ILE A 198 -9.74 13.25 -21.43
N GLY A 199 -9.28 14.51 -21.53
CA GLY A 199 -10.08 15.65 -21.89
C GLY A 199 -11.03 16.13 -20.77
N SER A 200 -11.71 17.23 -21.01
CA SER A 200 -12.56 17.88 -20.02
C SER A 200 -14.03 17.41 -20.10
N GLY A 201 -14.30 16.12 -19.82
CA GLY A 201 -15.66 15.66 -19.57
C GLY A 201 -16.45 15.10 -20.77
N ASN A 202 -15.81 14.83 -21.92
CA ASN A 202 -16.46 14.09 -23.01
C ASN A 202 -16.28 12.58 -22.78
N MET A 203 -17.39 11.89 -22.50
CA MET A 203 -17.42 10.45 -22.23
C MET A 203 -16.74 9.63 -23.35
N ASN A 204 -16.97 9.98 -24.61
CA ASN A 204 -16.44 9.21 -25.74
C ASN A 204 -14.91 9.36 -25.86
N GLU A 205 -14.37 10.56 -25.62
CA GLU A 205 -12.94 10.80 -25.64
C GLU A 205 -12.23 10.05 -24.51
N SER A 206 -12.80 10.12 -23.32
CA SER A 206 -12.28 9.37 -22.16
C SER A 206 -12.29 7.87 -22.41
N ALA A 207 -13.35 7.30 -22.96
CA ALA A 207 -13.46 5.88 -23.30
C ALA A 207 -12.43 5.46 -24.36
N VAL A 208 -12.15 6.32 -25.35
CA VAL A 208 -11.10 6.08 -26.35
C VAL A 208 -9.72 6.04 -25.69
N GLN A 209 -9.44 6.97 -24.78
CA GLN A 209 -8.16 6.99 -24.06
C GLN A 209 -7.99 5.78 -23.15
N PHE A 210 -9.02 5.39 -22.40
CA PHE A 210 -9.00 4.17 -21.61
C PHE A 210 -8.67 2.93 -22.46
N ARG A 211 -9.36 2.79 -23.60
CA ARG A 211 -9.11 1.69 -24.53
C ARG A 211 -7.68 1.72 -25.11
N ALA A 212 -7.20 2.89 -25.51
CA ALA A 212 -5.88 3.06 -26.08
C ALA A 212 -4.80 2.64 -25.08
N MET A 213 -4.88 3.12 -23.84
CA MET A 213 -3.90 2.82 -22.79
C MET A 213 -3.97 1.35 -22.36
N SER A 214 -5.17 0.80 -22.16
CA SER A 214 -5.33 -0.63 -21.87
C SER A 214 -4.73 -1.53 -22.95
N ASN A 215 -4.89 -1.15 -24.24
CA ASN A 215 -4.27 -1.88 -25.34
C ASN A 215 -2.74 -1.70 -25.36
N GLN A 216 -2.24 -0.48 -25.12
CA GLN A 216 -0.79 -0.22 -25.09
C GLN A 216 -0.07 -0.99 -24.00
N LEU A 217 -0.66 -1.17 -22.83
CA LEU A 217 -0.09 -1.96 -21.75
C LEU A 217 0.11 -3.44 -22.11
N THR A 218 -0.60 -3.97 -23.10
CA THR A 218 -0.41 -5.35 -23.57
C THR A 218 0.84 -5.55 -24.43
N PHE A 219 1.46 -4.46 -24.88
CA PHE A 219 2.71 -4.51 -25.62
C PHE A 219 3.90 -4.21 -24.72
N MET A 220 5.08 -4.66 -25.11
CA MET A 220 6.29 -4.35 -24.37
C MET A 220 6.63 -2.87 -24.47
N GLY A 221 6.67 -2.20 -23.32
CA GLY A 221 6.96 -0.78 -23.20
C GLY A 221 7.83 -0.47 -21.97
N LYS A 222 8.41 0.73 -21.96
CA LYS A 222 9.23 1.25 -20.86
C LYS A 222 8.60 2.45 -20.17
N THR A 223 7.55 3.00 -20.76
CA THR A 223 7.03 4.33 -20.42
C THR A 223 6.13 4.30 -19.19
N PHE A 224 5.48 3.15 -18.92
CA PHE A 224 4.37 3.08 -17.98
C PHE A 224 4.76 2.55 -16.58
N ASN A 225 6.05 2.31 -16.33
CA ASN A 225 6.54 1.89 -15.03
C ASN A 225 7.61 2.83 -14.48
N ALA A 226 7.72 2.90 -13.17
CA ALA A 226 8.61 3.84 -12.49
C ALA A 226 10.10 3.60 -12.79
N SER A 227 10.50 2.36 -13.03
CA SER A 227 11.90 1.98 -13.29
C SER A 227 12.33 2.13 -14.75
N GLY A 228 11.42 2.41 -15.68
CA GLY A 228 11.73 2.46 -17.11
C GLY A 228 12.20 1.11 -17.68
N VAL A 229 11.72 0.01 -17.13
CA VAL A 229 12.02 -1.35 -17.61
C VAL A 229 11.03 -1.78 -18.70
N THR A 230 11.48 -2.69 -19.58
CA THR A 230 10.61 -3.20 -20.64
C THR A 230 9.71 -4.30 -20.11
N THR A 231 8.44 -3.98 -19.88
CA THR A 231 7.44 -4.91 -19.35
C THR A 231 6.12 -4.81 -20.11
N THR A 232 5.18 -5.69 -19.79
CA THR A 232 3.84 -5.76 -20.39
C THR A 232 2.84 -6.16 -19.33
N THR A 233 1.60 -5.68 -19.44
CA THR A 233 0.49 -6.05 -18.55
C THR A 233 -0.66 -6.62 -19.38
N PRO A 234 -0.90 -7.94 -19.34
CA PRO A 234 -2.05 -8.55 -19.99
C PRO A 234 -3.36 -7.96 -19.46
N LYS A 235 -4.41 -7.95 -20.29
CA LYS A 235 -5.71 -7.37 -19.90
C LYS A 235 -6.33 -7.99 -18.64
N LYS A 236 -6.13 -9.29 -18.46
CA LYS A 236 -6.63 -10.02 -17.28
C LYS A 236 -6.01 -9.56 -15.97
N ASP A 237 -4.81 -8.95 -16.00
CA ASP A 237 -4.05 -8.50 -14.85
C ASP A 237 -4.15 -6.97 -14.66
N GLN A 238 -5.00 -6.29 -15.46
CA GLN A 238 -5.26 -4.86 -15.36
C GLN A 238 -6.40 -4.57 -14.40
N TYR A 239 -6.16 -3.69 -13.42
CA TYR A 239 -7.16 -3.15 -12.50
C TYR A 239 -7.33 -1.65 -12.74
N ILE A 240 -8.58 -1.19 -12.68
CA ILE A 240 -8.90 0.22 -12.79
C ILE A 240 -9.51 0.72 -11.49
N PHE A 241 -8.95 1.78 -10.94
CA PHE A 241 -9.49 2.52 -9.80
C PHE A 241 -10.11 3.80 -10.30
N MET A 242 -11.36 4.04 -9.98
CA MET A 242 -12.12 5.16 -10.51
C MET A 242 -12.79 5.94 -9.39
N ASP A 243 -12.76 7.26 -9.49
CA ASP A 243 -13.53 8.14 -8.61
C ASP A 243 -15.02 7.80 -8.68
N SER A 244 -15.67 7.71 -7.53
CA SER A 244 -17.08 7.31 -7.42
C SER A 244 -18.02 8.26 -8.17
N THR A 245 -17.75 9.57 -8.11
CA THR A 245 -18.52 10.60 -8.79
C THR A 245 -18.33 10.54 -10.30
N PHE A 246 -17.07 10.36 -10.73
CA PHE A 246 -16.74 10.22 -12.13
C PHE A 246 -17.35 8.94 -12.72
N ASN A 247 -17.26 7.81 -12.00
CA ASN A 247 -17.85 6.55 -12.43
C ASN A 247 -19.38 6.64 -12.60
N ALA A 248 -20.07 7.42 -11.77
CA ALA A 248 -21.51 7.60 -11.87
C ALA A 248 -21.95 8.29 -13.19
N GLN A 249 -21.05 8.97 -13.88
CA GLN A 249 -21.30 9.61 -15.17
C GLN A 249 -21.20 8.64 -16.36
N TYR A 250 -20.67 7.45 -16.16
CA TYR A 250 -20.38 6.48 -17.19
C TYR A 250 -21.24 5.22 -17.06
N ASP A 251 -21.81 4.78 -18.18
CA ASP A 251 -22.45 3.46 -18.25
C ASP A 251 -21.38 2.34 -18.19
N VAL A 252 -21.65 1.35 -17.36
CA VAL A 252 -20.74 0.20 -17.18
C VAL A 252 -20.52 -0.56 -18.50
N ASN A 253 -21.50 -0.58 -19.40
CA ASN A 253 -21.35 -1.25 -20.70
C ASN A 253 -20.38 -0.48 -21.61
N VAL A 254 -20.39 0.86 -21.56
CA VAL A 254 -19.46 1.71 -22.32
C VAL A 254 -18.04 1.50 -21.82
N LEU A 255 -17.85 1.47 -20.51
CA LEU A 255 -16.53 1.23 -19.90
C LEU A 255 -16.02 -0.19 -20.17
N ALA A 256 -16.83 -1.23 -19.99
CA ALA A 256 -16.45 -2.60 -20.30
C ALA A 256 -16.02 -2.75 -21.76
N SER A 257 -16.75 -2.14 -22.69
CA SER A 257 -16.38 -2.08 -24.10
C SER A 257 -15.07 -1.31 -24.35
N ALA A 258 -14.83 -0.23 -23.60
CA ALA A 258 -13.58 0.54 -23.71
C ALA A 258 -12.35 -0.32 -23.34
N PHE A 259 -12.46 -1.14 -22.29
CA PHE A 259 -11.39 -2.06 -21.89
C PHE A 259 -11.37 -3.38 -22.68
N ASN A 260 -12.32 -3.57 -23.59
CA ASN A 260 -12.48 -4.79 -24.38
C ASN A 260 -12.61 -6.05 -23.50
N MET A 261 -13.42 -5.92 -22.45
CA MET A 261 -13.75 -6.97 -21.50
C MET A 261 -15.26 -7.20 -21.49
N ASP A 262 -15.67 -8.39 -21.10
CA ASP A 262 -17.08 -8.65 -20.79
C ASP A 262 -17.49 -7.85 -19.54
N LYS A 263 -18.78 -7.51 -19.44
CA LYS A 263 -19.31 -6.70 -18.34
C LYS A 263 -19.01 -7.31 -16.96
N ALA A 264 -19.12 -8.61 -16.82
CA ALA A 264 -18.86 -9.30 -15.57
C ALA A 264 -17.38 -9.22 -15.18
N ASP A 265 -16.46 -9.47 -16.13
CA ASP A 265 -15.03 -9.39 -15.92
C ASP A 265 -14.59 -7.95 -15.60
N PHE A 266 -15.13 -6.97 -16.33
CA PHE A 266 -14.86 -5.56 -16.06
C PHE A 266 -15.31 -5.13 -14.67
N THR A 267 -16.51 -5.55 -14.24
CA THR A 267 -17.01 -5.22 -12.89
C THR A 267 -16.13 -5.80 -11.80
N GLY A 268 -15.52 -6.97 -12.01
CA GLY A 268 -14.55 -7.56 -11.09
C GLY A 268 -13.23 -6.77 -10.99
N LYS A 269 -12.81 -6.13 -12.08
CA LYS A 269 -11.55 -5.36 -12.15
C LYS A 269 -11.73 -3.86 -11.86
N LEU A 270 -12.95 -3.37 -11.82
CA LEU A 270 -13.28 -1.99 -11.45
C LEU A 270 -13.35 -1.86 -9.93
N LYS A 271 -12.50 -1.02 -9.37
CA LYS A 271 -12.51 -0.63 -7.96
C LYS A 271 -12.90 0.84 -7.84
N LEU A 272 -13.83 1.13 -6.95
CA LEU A 272 -14.28 2.50 -6.70
C LEU A 272 -13.47 3.10 -5.54
N ILE A 273 -13.11 4.36 -5.69
CA ILE A 273 -12.54 5.20 -4.64
C ILE A 273 -13.59 6.24 -4.27
N ASP A 274 -13.70 6.54 -2.99
CA ASP A 274 -14.62 7.55 -2.43
C ASP A 274 -14.36 8.93 -3.02
N SER A 275 -13.16 9.46 -2.86
CA SER A 275 -12.66 10.71 -3.41
C SER A 275 -11.14 10.69 -3.49
N TRP A 276 -10.58 11.27 -4.55
CA TRP A 276 -9.12 11.48 -4.66
C TRP A 276 -8.64 12.68 -3.85
N THR A 277 -9.53 13.64 -3.56
CA THR A 277 -9.18 14.92 -2.92
C THR A 277 -9.28 14.89 -1.40
N GLU A 278 -9.75 13.80 -0.82
CA GLU A 278 -9.93 13.63 0.62
C GLU A 278 -9.07 12.48 1.12
N PHE A 279 -8.41 12.68 2.24
CA PHE A 279 -7.67 11.65 2.96
C PHE A 279 -7.79 11.86 4.46
N ASP A 280 -8.06 10.80 5.20
CA ASP A 280 -8.21 10.83 6.65
C ASP A 280 -6.81 10.78 7.32
N ASN A 281 -6.15 11.93 7.40
CA ASN A 281 -4.84 12.06 8.03
C ASN A 281 -4.92 11.83 9.55
N ASP A 282 -6.02 12.26 10.19
CA ASP A 282 -6.21 12.17 11.65
C ASP A 282 -6.13 10.70 12.11
N ARG A 283 -6.51 9.78 11.25
CA ARG A 283 -6.44 8.33 11.51
C ARG A 283 -5.01 7.81 11.68
N PHE A 284 -4.04 8.46 11.05
CA PHE A 284 -2.63 8.06 11.07
C PHE A 284 -1.76 8.96 11.94
N ASP A 285 -2.29 9.98 12.60
CA ASP A 285 -1.52 10.93 13.39
C ASP A 285 -0.71 10.25 14.49
N GLU A 286 -1.35 9.43 15.32
CA GLU A 286 -0.67 8.68 16.39
C GLU A 286 0.39 7.69 15.86
N ILE A 287 0.14 7.13 14.67
CA ILE A 287 1.06 6.19 14.03
C ILE A 287 2.27 6.92 13.49
N ARG A 288 2.09 8.11 12.93
CA ARG A 288 3.17 8.95 12.38
C ARG A 288 4.11 9.47 13.47
N GLU A 289 3.60 9.79 14.65
CA GLU A 289 4.44 10.24 15.77
C GLU A 289 5.45 9.15 16.21
N GLU A 290 5.11 7.89 16.03
CA GLU A 290 5.94 6.75 16.45
C GLU A 290 6.66 6.04 15.29
N CYS A 291 6.31 6.34 14.04
CA CYS A 291 6.76 5.62 12.85
C CYS A 291 7.13 6.57 11.71
N ASP A 292 8.42 6.72 11.43
CA ASP A 292 8.96 7.59 10.36
C ASP A 292 8.60 7.13 8.93
N MET A 293 7.84 6.04 8.77
CA MET A 293 7.63 5.39 7.47
C MET A 293 6.39 5.87 6.71
N ILE A 294 5.48 6.61 7.36
CA ILE A 294 4.28 7.17 6.73
C ILE A 294 4.32 8.68 6.83
N GLU A 295 4.45 9.32 5.68
CA GLU A 295 4.36 10.77 5.55
C GLU A 295 2.90 11.24 5.52
N GLU A 296 2.64 12.42 6.03
CA GLU A 296 1.36 13.08 5.88
C GLU A 296 0.99 13.27 4.40
N VAL A 297 -0.28 13.08 4.07
CA VAL A 297 -0.81 13.50 2.78
C VAL A 297 -1.16 14.98 2.89
N THR A 298 -0.32 15.83 2.28
CA THR A 298 -0.44 17.27 2.41
C THR A 298 -1.61 17.84 1.63
N ALA A 299 -2.08 19.03 2.02
CA ALA A 299 -3.13 19.74 1.28
C ALA A 299 -2.71 20.06 -0.18
N GLU A 300 -1.41 20.27 -0.41
CA GLU A 300 -0.85 20.49 -1.75
C GLU A 300 -0.94 19.21 -2.60
N GLU A 301 -0.62 18.05 -2.03
CA GLU A 301 -0.77 16.75 -2.70
C GLU A 301 -2.23 16.48 -3.05
N LEU A 302 -3.16 16.74 -2.11
CA LEU A 302 -4.61 16.59 -2.37
C LEU A 302 -5.13 17.56 -3.43
N ALA A 303 -4.56 18.77 -3.51
CA ALA A 303 -4.89 19.72 -4.57
C ALA A 303 -4.47 19.20 -5.96
N LEU A 304 -3.33 18.52 -6.08
CA LEU A 304 -2.89 17.86 -7.33
C LEU A 304 -3.84 16.71 -7.73
N MET A 305 -4.46 16.07 -6.77
CA MET A 305 -5.39 14.95 -7.03
C MET A 305 -6.74 15.37 -7.60
N LYS A 306 -7.07 16.67 -7.61
CA LYS A 306 -8.38 17.21 -8.05
C LYS A 306 -8.76 16.79 -9.47
N ASP A 307 -7.79 16.75 -10.37
CA ASP A 307 -8.01 16.42 -11.77
C ASP A 307 -7.83 14.94 -12.10
N VAL A 308 -7.42 14.14 -11.12
CA VAL A 308 -7.32 12.68 -11.24
C VAL A 308 -8.71 12.07 -11.26
N LYS A 309 -9.03 11.29 -12.28
CA LYS A 309 -10.33 10.64 -12.47
C LYS A 309 -10.25 9.12 -12.33
N ALA A 310 -9.18 8.53 -12.81
CA ALA A 310 -8.97 7.09 -12.73
C ALA A 310 -7.49 6.74 -12.70
N VAL A 311 -7.19 5.55 -12.21
CA VAL A 311 -5.85 4.94 -12.23
C VAL A 311 -5.97 3.54 -12.81
N LEU A 312 -5.13 3.20 -13.77
CA LEU A 312 -5.02 1.88 -14.37
C LEU A 312 -3.68 1.27 -13.99
N ILE A 313 -3.72 0.16 -13.28
CA ILE A 313 -2.52 -0.49 -12.75
C ILE A 313 -2.49 -1.98 -13.05
N ASP A 314 -1.28 -2.52 -13.02
CA ASP A 314 -1.01 -3.95 -13.02
C ASP A 314 -1.38 -4.56 -11.65
N GLU A 315 -1.94 -5.76 -11.62
CA GLU A 315 -2.22 -6.51 -10.39
C GLU A 315 -0.99 -6.64 -9.48
N GLU A 316 0.21 -6.77 -10.09
CA GLU A 316 1.49 -6.88 -9.38
C GLU A 316 2.02 -5.53 -8.86
N TRP A 317 1.33 -4.43 -9.12
CA TRP A 317 1.79 -3.12 -8.65
C TRP A 317 1.72 -2.98 -7.13
N PHE A 318 0.66 -3.51 -6.49
CA PHE A 318 0.57 -3.52 -5.04
C PHE A 318 1.39 -4.68 -4.46
N GLN A 319 2.39 -4.34 -3.67
CA GLN A 319 3.19 -5.29 -2.89
C GLN A 319 2.77 -5.19 -1.42
N VAL A 320 1.57 -5.70 -1.13
CA VAL A 320 0.95 -5.67 0.20
C VAL A 320 0.83 -7.09 0.74
N TYR A 321 1.49 -7.33 1.88
CA TYR A 321 1.55 -8.64 2.54
C TYR A 321 1.15 -8.51 4.00
N ASP A 322 0.46 -9.50 4.51
CA ASP A 322 0.18 -9.65 5.95
C ASP A 322 1.33 -10.41 6.61
N ASN A 323 1.98 -9.82 7.64
CA ASN A 323 3.09 -10.43 8.36
C ASN A 323 2.63 -11.01 9.70
N LEU A 324 1.76 -10.30 10.42
CA LEU A 324 1.23 -10.75 11.70
C LEU A 324 -0.18 -10.22 11.90
N SER A 325 -1.06 -11.08 12.40
CA SER A 325 -2.39 -10.73 12.86
C SER A 325 -2.69 -11.56 14.10
N THR A 326 -2.51 -10.97 15.28
CA THR A 326 -2.65 -11.69 16.54
C THR A 326 -3.27 -10.82 17.64
N MET A 327 -4.03 -11.47 18.51
CA MET A 327 -4.60 -10.86 19.71
C MET A 327 -3.78 -11.25 20.91
N THR A 328 -3.40 -10.28 21.73
CA THR A 328 -2.76 -10.48 23.03
C THR A 328 -3.61 -9.85 24.12
N GLU A 329 -3.47 -10.32 25.37
CA GLU A 329 -4.28 -9.88 26.49
C GLU A 329 -3.48 -9.66 27.75
N THR A 330 -3.96 -8.76 28.60
CA THR A 330 -3.45 -8.56 29.96
C THR A 330 -4.59 -8.21 30.91
N HIS A 331 -4.68 -8.94 32.06
CA HIS A 331 -5.59 -8.60 33.14
C HIS A 331 -4.94 -7.61 34.11
N VAL A 332 -5.59 -6.49 34.32
CA VAL A 332 -5.17 -5.46 35.28
C VAL A 332 -5.99 -5.60 36.56
N SER A 333 -5.42 -6.30 37.52
CA SER A 333 -6.12 -6.66 38.79
C SER A 333 -6.52 -5.46 39.64
N SER A 334 -5.70 -4.39 39.61
CA SER A 334 -5.97 -3.15 40.36
C SER A 334 -7.19 -2.38 39.85
N GLY A 335 -7.48 -2.49 38.54
CA GLY A 335 -8.59 -1.79 37.89
C GLY A 335 -9.78 -2.70 37.56
N MET A 336 -9.67 -4.00 37.81
CA MET A 336 -10.67 -5.03 37.49
C MET A 336 -11.13 -4.96 36.03
N TYR A 337 -10.16 -4.91 35.07
CA TYR A 337 -10.43 -4.90 33.64
C TYR A 337 -9.41 -5.73 32.88
N TRP A 338 -9.76 -6.10 31.64
CA TRP A 338 -8.89 -6.76 30.67
C TRP A 338 -8.56 -5.81 29.55
N ASN A 339 -7.29 -5.70 29.22
CA ASN A 339 -6.83 -5.05 27.99
C ASN A 339 -6.54 -6.12 26.95
N TYR A 340 -7.12 -5.96 25.79
CA TYR A 340 -6.88 -6.75 24.61
C TYR A 340 -6.18 -5.87 23.58
N PHE A 341 -5.18 -6.44 22.91
CA PHE A 341 -4.39 -5.74 21.91
C PHE A 341 -4.41 -6.57 20.64
N TYR A 342 -5.02 -6.04 19.60
CA TYR A 342 -4.96 -6.64 18.28
C TYR A 342 -3.76 -6.06 17.52
N ASN A 343 -2.74 -6.90 17.32
CA ASN A 343 -1.51 -6.52 16.66
C ASN A 343 -1.59 -6.89 15.18
N VAL A 344 -1.39 -5.89 14.31
CA VAL A 344 -1.43 -6.05 12.86
C VAL A 344 -0.13 -5.51 12.27
N TRP A 345 0.64 -6.41 11.65
CA TRP A 345 1.88 -6.04 10.99
C TRP A 345 1.80 -6.40 9.52
N LYS A 346 2.22 -5.47 8.66
CA LYS A 346 2.13 -5.61 7.21
C LYS A 346 3.39 -5.08 6.52
N THR A 347 3.66 -5.62 5.36
CA THR A 347 4.53 -5.03 4.36
C THR A 347 3.66 -4.28 3.37
N VAL A 348 3.86 -2.97 3.23
CA VAL A 348 3.03 -2.10 2.38
C VAL A 348 3.94 -1.32 1.44
N SER A 349 3.90 -1.66 0.16
CA SER A 349 4.73 -1.02 -0.87
C SER A 349 4.12 -1.16 -2.26
N SER A 350 4.77 -0.56 -3.25
CA SER A 350 4.40 -0.70 -4.66
C SER A 350 5.58 -1.18 -5.49
N SER A 351 5.32 -2.01 -6.50
CA SER A 351 6.35 -2.47 -7.44
C SER A 351 6.80 -1.33 -8.35
N PRO A 352 8.09 -1.03 -8.44
CA PRO A 352 8.63 -0.07 -9.39
C PRO A 352 8.71 -0.62 -10.82
N PHE A 353 8.54 -1.91 -11.02
CA PHE A 353 8.64 -2.61 -12.30
C PHE A 353 7.29 -2.78 -12.99
N SER A 354 6.20 -2.71 -12.23
CA SER A 354 4.83 -2.88 -12.72
C SER A 354 4.29 -1.58 -13.33
N ASN A 355 3.47 -1.73 -14.36
CA ASN A 355 2.89 -0.60 -15.07
C ASN A 355 1.80 0.10 -14.26
N ALA A 356 1.81 1.44 -14.29
CA ALA A 356 0.80 2.27 -13.65
C ALA A 356 0.55 3.56 -14.45
N ILE A 357 -0.71 3.84 -14.74
CA ILE A 357 -1.17 5.00 -15.51
C ILE A 357 -2.19 5.77 -14.68
N VAL A 358 -2.05 7.10 -14.63
CA VAL A 358 -3.05 7.99 -14.04
C VAL A 358 -3.76 8.78 -15.12
N PHE A 359 -5.09 8.79 -15.08
CA PHE A 359 -5.92 9.55 -16.02
C PHE A 359 -6.37 10.85 -15.39
N VAL A 360 -6.04 11.96 -16.05
CA VAL A 360 -6.33 13.32 -15.60
C VAL A 360 -7.30 14.03 -16.55
N ALA A 361 -8.17 14.89 -15.99
CA ALA A 361 -9.24 15.54 -16.76
C ALA A 361 -8.74 16.59 -17.75
N GLU A 362 -7.58 17.22 -17.46
CA GLU A 362 -7.05 18.31 -18.28
C GLU A 362 -5.68 17.94 -18.88
N SER A 363 -4.64 18.69 -18.58
CA SER A 363 -3.29 18.43 -19.07
C SER A 363 -2.68 17.20 -18.38
N ALA A 364 -1.97 16.37 -19.14
CA ALA A 364 -1.22 15.24 -18.59
C ALA A 364 -0.18 15.64 -17.49
N ASN A 365 0.19 16.92 -17.45
CA ASN A 365 1.13 17.46 -16.46
C ASN A 365 0.46 17.89 -15.14
N VAL A 366 -0.85 17.93 -15.06
CA VAL A 366 -1.57 18.41 -13.86
C VAL A 366 -1.34 17.49 -12.67
N ALA A 367 -1.24 16.18 -12.91
CA ALA A 367 -0.97 15.19 -11.86
C ALA A 367 0.51 15.08 -11.43
N LEU A 368 1.38 15.92 -12.00
CA LEU A 368 2.80 15.94 -11.61
C LEU A 368 3.03 16.94 -10.47
N PRO A 369 3.99 16.67 -9.59
CA PRO A 369 4.30 17.56 -8.48
C PRO A 369 4.71 18.95 -8.97
N THR A 370 4.44 19.98 -8.17
CA THR A 370 4.84 21.36 -8.47
C THR A 370 6.32 21.57 -8.21
N THR A 371 6.86 20.83 -7.26
CA THR A 371 8.28 20.87 -6.88
C THR A 371 8.86 19.47 -6.80
N LEU A 372 10.15 19.36 -7.10
CA LEU A 372 10.95 18.16 -6.87
C LEU A 372 12.11 18.53 -5.97
N THR A 373 12.60 17.58 -5.18
CA THR A 373 13.77 17.75 -4.32
C THR A 373 14.82 16.70 -4.65
N ALA A 374 16.06 17.15 -4.71
CA ALA A 374 17.23 16.29 -4.76
C ALA A 374 18.13 16.62 -3.58
N LYS A 375 19.07 15.73 -3.24
CA LYS A 375 19.98 15.88 -2.13
C LYS A 375 21.41 15.60 -2.59
N VAL A 376 22.36 16.41 -2.14
CA VAL A 376 23.79 16.13 -2.33
C VAL A 376 24.21 15.10 -1.28
N THR A 377 24.62 13.91 -1.75
CA THR A 377 25.00 12.78 -0.86
C THR A 377 26.49 12.58 -0.69
N ASP A 378 27.28 13.07 -1.66
CA ASP A 378 28.74 12.95 -1.59
C ASP A 378 29.44 14.11 -2.33
N LYS A 379 30.64 14.46 -1.89
CA LYS A 379 31.50 15.51 -2.44
C LYS A 379 32.93 15.04 -2.53
N SER A 380 33.48 15.02 -3.73
CA SER A 380 34.89 14.68 -3.99
C SER A 380 35.59 15.85 -4.66
N VAL A 381 36.66 16.32 -4.07
CA VAL A 381 37.47 17.47 -4.53
C VAL A 381 38.80 17.00 -5.10
N SER A 382 39.13 17.46 -6.30
CA SER A 382 40.42 17.23 -6.95
C SER A 382 41.05 18.56 -7.40
N ASP A 383 42.28 18.52 -7.86
CA ASP A 383 43.00 19.72 -8.35
C ASP A 383 42.34 20.34 -9.60
N MET A 384 41.49 19.60 -10.30
CA MET A 384 40.86 20.03 -11.55
C MET A 384 39.37 20.35 -11.43
N ALA A 385 38.65 19.64 -10.55
CA ALA A 385 37.22 19.76 -10.41
C ALA A 385 36.69 19.25 -9.07
N THR A 386 35.54 19.76 -8.67
CA THR A 386 34.71 19.19 -7.60
C THR A 386 33.61 18.35 -8.22
N VAL A 387 33.45 17.12 -7.73
CA VAL A 387 32.36 16.22 -8.14
C VAL A 387 31.38 16.12 -6.99
N LEU A 388 30.11 16.46 -7.27
CA LEU A 388 28.99 16.32 -6.35
C LEU A 388 28.14 15.14 -6.79
N THR A 389 27.86 14.22 -5.89
CA THR A 389 26.88 13.14 -6.13
C THR A 389 25.53 13.59 -5.63
N ILE A 390 24.53 13.51 -6.50
CA ILE A 390 23.16 13.96 -6.22
C ILE A 390 22.26 12.74 -6.26
N GLU A 391 21.50 12.56 -5.19
CA GLU A 391 20.44 11.56 -5.08
C GLU A 391 19.09 12.15 -5.43
N MET A 392 18.30 11.42 -6.21
CA MET A 392 16.98 11.81 -6.65
C MET A 392 16.11 10.59 -6.93
N ASP A 393 14.79 10.76 -6.97
CA ASP A 393 13.86 9.70 -7.31
C ASP A 393 14.16 9.11 -8.70
N ASN A 394 14.03 7.82 -8.83
CA ASN A 394 14.32 7.04 -10.04
C ASN A 394 13.54 7.50 -11.29
N THR A 395 12.31 8.03 -11.11
CA THR A 395 11.48 8.49 -12.24
C THR A 395 11.97 9.78 -12.89
N VAL A 396 12.94 10.44 -12.28
CA VAL A 396 13.43 11.75 -12.72
C VAL A 396 14.69 11.61 -13.57
N ALA A 397 14.72 12.27 -14.72
CA ALA A 397 15.92 12.45 -15.53
C ALA A 397 16.53 13.81 -15.22
N LEU A 398 17.80 13.83 -14.79
CA LEU A 398 18.54 15.06 -14.53
C LEU A 398 19.41 15.45 -15.72
N THR A 399 19.42 16.74 -16.02
CA THR A 399 20.30 17.36 -16.99
C THR A 399 20.86 18.67 -16.43
N GLY A 400 21.97 19.15 -16.90
CA GLY A 400 22.51 20.42 -16.42
C GLY A 400 23.72 20.90 -17.17
N GLY A 401 23.63 22.12 -17.68
CA GLY A 401 24.69 22.95 -18.20
C GLY A 401 25.74 22.28 -19.08
N ASN A 402 26.94 22.89 -19.14
CA ASN A 402 28.11 22.36 -19.87
C ASN A 402 28.94 21.36 -19.07
N VAL A 403 28.36 20.76 -18.02
CA VAL A 403 29.07 19.86 -17.11
C VAL A 403 28.72 18.42 -17.47
N ASN A 404 29.70 17.53 -17.44
CA ASN A 404 29.49 16.11 -17.68
C ASN A 404 28.66 15.52 -16.53
N PHE A 405 27.41 15.24 -16.82
CA PHE A 405 26.49 14.60 -15.88
C PHE A 405 26.39 13.11 -16.21
N VAL A 406 26.80 12.26 -15.29
CA VAL A 406 26.68 10.82 -15.43
C VAL A 406 25.64 10.34 -14.41
N GLN A 407 24.51 9.88 -14.93
CA GLN A 407 23.45 9.33 -14.10
C GLN A 407 23.66 7.83 -13.87
N THR A 408 23.78 7.43 -12.61
CA THR A 408 23.86 6.03 -12.20
C THR A 408 22.64 5.64 -11.38
N GLN A 409 22.23 4.38 -11.47
CA GLN A 409 21.18 3.86 -10.62
C GLN A 409 21.75 3.34 -9.31
N GLY A 410 21.19 3.76 -8.19
CA GLY A 410 21.48 3.21 -6.87
C GLY A 410 20.49 2.13 -6.47
N ALA A 411 20.89 1.30 -5.52
CA ALA A 411 19.98 0.36 -4.86
C ALA A 411 19.06 1.10 -3.87
N THR A 412 17.91 0.54 -3.60
CA THR A 412 16.92 1.05 -2.66
C THR A 412 17.34 0.83 -1.22
N GLU A 413 17.21 1.82 -0.36
CA GLU A 413 17.06 1.61 1.07
C GLU A 413 15.57 1.72 1.43
N GLY A 414 15.05 0.76 2.16
CA GLY A 414 13.70 0.82 2.73
C GLY A 414 12.51 0.47 1.81
N GLY A 415 12.72 -0.26 0.73
CA GLY A 415 11.65 -1.05 0.10
C GLY A 415 10.72 -0.35 -0.90
N VAL A 416 10.76 0.97 -1.15
CA VAL A 416 9.73 1.61 -1.99
C VAL A 416 10.28 2.49 -3.11
N ALA A 417 11.48 3.02 -3.03
CA ALA A 417 12.01 3.92 -4.05
C ALA A 417 13.35 3.43 -4.57
N ILE A 418 13.44 3.22 -5.87
CA ILE A 418 14.73 3.14 -6.55
C ILE A 418 15.21 4.57 -6.72
N HIS A 419 16.29 4.94 -6.02
CA HIS A 419 16.93 6.24 -6.16
C HIS A 419 17.92 6.23 -7.33
N LYS A 420 18.02 7.33 -8.02
CA LYS A 420 19.07 7.57 -9.01
C LYS A 420 20.11 8.51 -8.41
N TYR A 421 21.38 8.13 -8.60
CA TYR A 421 22.51 8.99 -8.27
C TYR A 421 23.09 9.57 -9.54
N GLY A 422 23.29 10.88 -9.56
CA GLY A 422 23.94 11.57 -10.65
C GLY A 422 25.19 12.27 -10.14
N ALA A 423 26.30 12.13 -10.86
CA ALA A 423 27.54 12.85 -10.56
C ALA A 423 27.63 14.12 -11.43
N VAL A 424 27.72 15.27 -10.79
CA VAL A 424 27.93 16.56 -11.44
C VAL A 424 29.36 16.99 -11.21
N MET A 425 30.15 17.13 -12.29
CA MET A 425 31.52 17.60 -12.23
C MET A 425 31.55 19.11 -12.48
N ILE A 426 32.03 19.85 -11.50
CA ILE A 426 32.17 21.31 -11.55
C ILE A 426 33.66 21.64 -11.69
N PRO A 427 34.14 22.17 -12.83
CA PRO A 427 35.53 22.55 -12.97
C PRO A 427 35.93 23.63 -11.97
N ASN A 428 37.16 23.58 -11.48
CA ASN A 428 37.68 24.62 -10.61
C ASN A 428 37.68 25.98 -11.32
N GLY A 429 37.28 27.03 -10.59
CA GLY A 429 37.10 28.38 -11.14
C GLY A 429 35.72 28.67 -11.73
N ASN A 430 34.78 27.72 -11.68
CA ASN A 430 33.39 27.99 -12.03
C ASN A 430 32.64 28.56 -10.80
N GLU A 431 32.77 29.86 -10.56
CA GLU A 431 32.12 30.56 -9.45
C GLU A 431 30.61 30.74 -9.63
N THR A 432 30.13 30.76 -10.88
CA THR A 432 28.69 30.94 -11.16
C THR A 432 27.85 29.71 -10.90
N GLY A 433 28.51 28.55 -10.77
CA GLY A 433 27.83 27.28 -10.53
C GLY A 433 27.09 26.71 -11.73
N VAL A 434 26.42 25.61 -11.52
CA VAL A 434 25.64 24.87 -12.53
C VAL A 434 24.18 24.81 -12.12
N THR A 435 23.29 25.24 -13.00
CA THR A 435 21.84 25.07 -12.79
C THR A 435 21.39 23.74 -13.38
N LEU A 436 20.80 22.92 -12.54
CA LEU A 436 20.27 21.63 -12.95
C LEU A 436 18.83 21.75 -13.45
N GLU A 437 18.48 20.89 -14.39
CA GLU A 437 17.10 20.68 -14.83
C GLU A 437 16.71 19.22 -14.57
N ALA A 438 15.45 19.03 -14.15
CA ALA A 438 14.87 17.73 -13.92
C ALA A 438 13.68 17.53 -14.87
N THR A 439 13.52 16.34 -15.39
CA THR A 439 12.37 15.97 -16.23
C THR A 439 11.68 14.74 -15.66
N VAL A 440 10.38 14.85 -15.44
CA VAL A 440 9.53 13.76 -15.01
C VAL A 440 8.19 13.80 -15.75
N GLY A 441 7.75 12.68 -16.28
CA GLY A 441 6.48 12.57 -17.01
C GLY A 441 6.34 13.56 -18.19
N GLY A 442 7.45 13.97 -18.79
CA GLY A 442 7.48 14.95 -19.89
C GLY A 442 7.47 16.43 -19.48
N ALA A 443 7.30 16.73 -18.18
CA ALA A 443 7.41 18.09 -17.65
C ALA A 443 8.86 18.40 -17.25
N THR A 444 9.28 19.64 -17.47
CA THR A 444 10.61 20.14 -17.09
C THR A 444 10.52 20.97 -15.83
N TYR A 445 11.48 20.77 -14.94
CA TYR A 445 11.64 21.48 -13.67
C TYR A 445 13.03 22.09 -13.62
N LYS A 446 13.16 23.29 -13.09
CA LYS A 446 14.45 23.98 -12.96
C LYS A 446 14.83 24.14 -11.51
N ALA A 447 16.11 23.88 -11.20
CA ALA A 447 16.64 24.13 -9.87
C ALA A 447 16.55 25.62 -9.54
N THR A 448 16.09 25.91 -8.32
CA THR A 448 15.97 27.29 -7.82
C THR A 448 17.32 27.91 -7.49
N THR A 449 18.31 27.07 -7.22
CA THR A 449 19.66 27.47 -6.82
C THR A 449 20.69 26.73 -7.67
N ALA A 450 21.69 27.43 -8.18
CA ALA A 450 22.84 26.79 -8.83
C ALA A 450 23.71 26.10 -7.80
N ILE A 451 24.28 24.94 -8.14
CA ILE A 451 25.28 24.24 -7.36
C ILE A 451 26.68 24.60 -7.84
N ASN A 452 27.61 24.78 -6.92
CA ASN A 452 29.02 25.15 -7.19
C ASN A 452 29.98 24.24 -6.38
N ALA A 453 31.27 24.52 -6.50
CA ALA A 453 32.28 23.77 -5.78
C ALA A 453 32.18 23.88 -4.25
N ASP A 454 31.52 24.92 -3.72
CA ASP A 454 31.36 25.15 -2.28
C ASP A 454 30.10 24.48 -1.72
N THR A 455 29.23 23.94 -2.59
CA THR A 455 28.01 23.22 -2.15
C THR A 455 28.39 22.05 -1.23
N GLU A 456 27.79 22.01 -0.04
CA GLU A 456 28.08 21.01 0.98
C GLU A 456 27.22 19.75 0.81
N VAL A 457 27.70 18.63 1.37
CA VAL A 457 26.91 17.39 1.51
C VAL A 457 25.69 17.68 2.38
N GLU A 458 24.58 16.96 2.14
CA GLU A 458 23.26 17.17 2.76
C GLU A 458 22.49 18.42 2.25
N THR A 459 23.05 19.18 1.30
CA THR A 459 22.34 20.31 0.69
C THR A 459 21.16 19.81 -0.15
N ALA A 460 19.97 20.29 0.18
CA ALA A 460 18.76 20.04 -0.61
C ALA A 460 18.69 20.98 -1.81
N ILE A 461 18.37 20.41 -2.98
CA ILE A 461 18.19 21.15 -4.24
C ILE A 461 16.71 21.07 -4.60
N THR A 462 16.03 22.20 -4.58
CA THR A 462 14.62 22.30 -4.98
C THR A 462 14.49 22.67 -6.43
N PHE A 463 13.63 21.95 -7.15
CA PHE A 463 13.30 22.21 -8.55
C PHE A 463 11.84 22.64 -8.64
N ASN A 464 11.58 23.74 -9.30
CA ASN A 464 10.23 24.23 -9.60
C ASN A 464 9.85 23.87 -11.03
N LYS A 465 8.58 23.52 -11.23
CA LYS A 465 8.04 23.25 -12.57
C LYS A 465 8.20 24.50 -13.44
N ALA A 466 8.83 24.31 -14.62
CA ALA A 466 9.13 25.40 -15.56
C ALA A 466 7.92 25.80 -16.41
#